data_a3b6dad1712a14dc02cda82da0274930
#
_entry.id   a3b6dad1712a14dc02cda82da0274930
#
_cell.length_a   1.000
_cell.length_b   1.000
_cell.length_c   1.000
_cell.angle_alpha   90.00
_cell.angle_beta   90.00
_cell.angle_gamma   90.00
#
_symmetry.space_group_name_H-M   'P 1'
#
loop_
_entity.id
_entity.type
_entity.pdbx_description
1 polymer ?
#
loop_
_entity_poly.entity_id
_entity_poly.type
_entity_poly.pdbx_seq_one_letter_code
_entity_poly.pdbx_strand_id
1 'polypeptide(L)'
;MNITVYLGASLGNDPALPQAVQQLGRWIGESGNALVYGGSKSGLMGILADSVLAAGGRVTGVEPKCFLDAELQHDGLTELIVTEDIPARKTKMIELGDAFIAFPGGTGTLEEITEVISKLSLGQLDAPCILYDLNGYYQPLHQLLQQMIALGLSTPARQRNIAFAADLAQIRAILEK
;
A
#
# COMPACT_ATOMS: atom_id res chain seq x y z
N MET A 1 3.21 6.34 12.94
CA MET A 1 2.30 6.68 11.84
C MET A 1 1.52 5.44 11.40
N ASN A 2 0.40 5.64 10.71
CA ASN A 2 -0.33 4.57 10.04
C ASN A 2 0.15 4.47 8.58
N ILE A 3 0.69 3.34 8.20
CA ILE A 3 1.14 3.09 6.82
C ILE A 3 0.09 2.25 6.11
N THR A 4 -0.57 2.83 5.12
CA THR A 4 -1.50 2.09 4.27
C THR A 4 -0.72 1.38 3.17
N VAL A 5 -0.85 0.05 3.11
CA VAL A 5 -0.17 -0.77 2.10
C VAL A 5 -1.21 -1.43 1.19
N TYR A 6 -1.11 -1.12 -0.09
CA TYR A 6 -1.89 -1.75 -1.15
C TYR A 6 -1.08 -2.87 -1.79
N LEU A 7 -1.64 -4.07 -1.82
CA LEU A 7 -1.02 -5.25 -2.39
C LEU A 7 -2.07 -6.31 -2.73
N GLY A 8 -1.68 -7.33 -3.51
CA GLY A 8 -2.59 -8.39 -3.92
C GLY A 8 -2.67 -9.56 -2.93
N ALA A 9 -3.76 -10.32 -3.02
CA ALA A 9 -3.92 -11.60 -2.32
C ALA A 9 -3.14 -12.77 -2.97
N SER A 10 -2.57 -12.59 -4.17
CA SER A 10 -1.74 -13.59 -4.85
C SER A 10 -0.31 -13.53 -4.35
N LEU A 11 0.36 -14.69 -4.26
CA LEU A 11 1.81 -14.76 -3.96
C LEU A 11 2.66 -14.30 -5.16
N GLY A 12 2.10 -14.31 -6.37
CA GLY A 12 2.87 -14.13 -7.58
C GLY A 12 3.77 -15.33 -7.89
N ASN A 13 4.65 -15.18 -8.87
CA ASN A 13 5.60 -16.20 -9.30
C ASN A 13 7.08 -15.80 -9.11
N ASP A 14 7.34 -14.58 -8.63
CA ASP A 14 8.68 -14.13 -8.26
C ASP A 14 8.93 -14.45 -6.77
N PRO A 15 9.93 -15.29 -6.44
CA PRO A 15 10.25 -15.66 -5.06
C PRO A 15 10.75 -14.47 -4.21
N ALA A 16 11.13 -13.37 -4.82
CA ALA A 16 11.51 -12.15 -4.09
C ALA A 16 10.31 -11.45 -3.44
N LEU A 17 9.08 -11.61 -3.97
CA LEU A 17 7.89 -10.95 -3.45
C LEU A 17 7.57 -11.32 -2.00
N PRO A 18 7.46 -12.62 -1.62
CA PRO A 18 7.21 -12.99 -0.23
C PRO A 18 8.29 -12.51 0.74
N GLN A 19 9.56 -12.52 0.32
CA GLN A 19 10.67 -12.06 1.15
C GLN A 19 10.61 -10.55 1.38
N ALA A 20 10.39 -9.77 0.33
CA ALA A 20 10.32 -8.32 0.40
C ALA A 20 9.12 -7.85 1.24
N VAL A 21 7.94 -8.47 1.07
CA VAL A 21 6.75 -8.12 1.85
C VAL A 21 6.91 -8.49 3.33
N GLN A 22 7.58 -9.61 3.63
CA GLN A 22 7.91 -10.01 5.01
C GLN A 22 8.85 -8.99 5.67
N GLN A 23 9.88 -8.53 4.97
CA GLN A 23 10.80 -7.51 5.47
C GLN A 23 10.08 -6.18 5.70
N LEU A 24 9.19 -5.77 4.77
CA LEU A 24 8.36 -4.58 4.92
C LEU A 24 7.48 -4.66 6.17
N GLY A 25 6.78 -5.77 6.36
CA GLY A 25 5.92 -5.97 7.53
C GLY A 25 6.69 -5.95 8.85
N ARG A 26 7.83 -6.65 8.91
CA ARG A 26 8.70 -6.63 10.08
C ARG A 26 9.14 -5.20 10.43
N TRP A 27 9.62 -4.45 9.45
CA TRP A 27 10.02 -3.06 9.69
C TRP A 27 8.88 -2.19 10.19
N ILE A 28 7.67 -2.30 9.60
CA ILE A 28 6.49 -1.55 10.06
C ILE A 28 6.25 -1.79 11.56
N GLY A 29 6.28 -3.06 12.00
CA GLY A 29 6.08 -3.42 13.41
C GLY A 29 7.21 -2.93 14.32
N GLU A 30 8.46 -3.22 13.96
CA GLU A 30 9.66 -2.86 14.76
C GLU A 30 9.85 -1.35 14.92
N SER A 31 9.42 -0.55 13.92
CA SER A 31 9.52 0.92 13.97
C SER A 31 8.41 1.63 14.73
N GLY A 32 7.50 0.88 15.37
CA GLY A 32 6.36 1.43 16.10
C GLY A 32 5.27 2.05 15.21
N ASN A 33 5.31 1.77 13.91
CA ASN A 33 4.25 2.13 12.97
C ASN A 33 3.09 1.12 13.05
N ALA A 34 1.95 1.48 12.49
CA ALA A 34 0.80 0.61 12.32
C ALA A 34 0.52 0.36 10.84
N LEU A 35 0.07 -0.84 10.51
CA LEU A 35 -0.36 -1.22 9.17
C LEU A 35 -1.86 -0.96 9.01
N VAL A 36 -2.24 -0.35 7.89
CA VAL A 36 -3.60 -0.35 7.34
C VAL A 36 -3.56 -1.10 6.01
N TYR A 37 -4.45 -2.08 5.81
CA TYR A 37 -4.46 -2.87 4.58
C TYR A 37 -5.84 -3.48 4.29
N GLY A 38 -5.95 -4.30 3.25
CA GLY A 38 -7.21 -4.85 2.77
C GLY A 38 -7.88 -5.94 3.61
N GLY A 39 -7.30 -6.35 4.75
CA GLY A 39 -7.96 -7.26 5.71
C GLY A 39 -7.77 -8.76 5.43
N SER A 40 -7.38 -9.18 4.23
CA SER A 40 -7.29 -10.59 3.85
C SER A 40 -6.11 -11.33 4.50
N LYS A 41 -6.34 -12.62 4.84
CA LYS A 41 -5.28 -13.57 5.26
C LYS A 41 -4.56 -14.24 4.11
N SER A 42 -4.95 -13.99 2.87
CA SER A 42 -4.46 -14.71 1.69
C SER A 42 -3.19 -14.10 1.10
N GLY A 43 -2.27 -14.96 0.64
CA GLY A 43 -1.09 -14.63 -0.15
C GLY A 43 -0.20 -13.55 0.47
N LEU A 44 0.20 -12.55 -0.31
CA LEU A 44 1.09 -11.47 0.17
C LEU A 44 0.44 -10.62 1.27
N MET A 45 -0.88 -10.45 1.26
CA MET A 45 -1.61 -9.73 2.30
C MET A 45 -1.46 -10.41 3.66
N GLY A 46 -1.65 -11.73 3.73
CA GLY A 46 -1.46 -12.51 4.96
C GLY A 46 -0.02 -12.43 5.47
N ILE A 47 0.97 -12.62 4.59
CA ILE A 47 2.39 -12.53 4.95
C ILE A 47 2.72 -11.15 5.54
N LEU A 48 2.20 -10.07 4.95
CA LEU A 48 2.40 -8.71 5.45
C LEU A 48 1.85 -8.56 6.87
N ALA A 49 0.57 -8.89 7.06
CA ALA A 49 -0.12 -8.75 8.34
C ALA A 49 0.54 -9.59 9.44
N ASP A 50 0.82 -10.86 9.17
CA ASP A 50 1.53 -11.76 10.08
C ASP A 50 2.91 -11.22 10.49
N SER A 51 3.64 -10.63 9.53
CA SER A 51 4.97 -10.08 9.79
C SER A 51 4.94 -8.85 10.69
N VAL A 52 3.93 -7.99 10.53
CA VAL A 52 3.73 -6.82 11.41
C VAL A 52 3.34 -7.27 12.82
N LEU A 53 2.39 -8.20 12.94
CA LEU A 53 1.93 -8.75 14.22
C LEU A 53 3.06 -9.47 14.97
N ALA A 54 3.84 -10.30 14.28
CA ALA A 54 4.99 -11.01 14.85
C ALA A 54 6.09 -10.05 15.35
N ALA A 55 6.20 -8.86 14.76
CA ALA A 55 7.10 -7.80 15.20
C ALA A 55 6.49 -6.89 16.28
N GLY A 56 5.33 -7.23 16.84
CA GLY A 56 4.65 -6.48 17.89
C GLY A 56 3.90 -5.23 17.42
N GLY A 57 3.74 -5.06 16.10
CA GLY A 57 3.03 -3.93 15.51
C GLY A 57 1.51 -4.10 15.54
N ARG A 58 0.79 -3.01 15.22
CA ARG A 58 -0.68 -3.00 15.11
C ARG A 58 -1.09 -3.15 13.64
N VAL A 59 -2.18 -3.88 13.41
CA VAL A 59 -2.73 -4.12 12.07
C VAL A 59 -4.21 -3.82 12.05
N THR A 60 -4.62 -2.89 11.20
CA THR A 60 -6.03 -2.59 10.90
C THR A 60 -6.36 -3.10 9.49
N GLY A 61 -7.28 -4.05 9.40
CA GLY A 61 -7.86 -4.51 8.15
C GLY A 61 -9.09 -3.67 7.79
N VAL A 62 -9.26 -3.34 6.53
CA VAL A 62 -10.47 -2.66 6.02
C VAL A 62 -11.08 -3.51 4.92
N GLU A 63 -12.26 -4.06 5.15
CA GLU A 63 -12.88 -5.04 4.27
C GLU A 63 -14.32 -4.65 3.92
N PRO A 64 -14.76 -4.76 2.66
CA PRO A 64 -16.15 -4.53 2.31
C PRO A 64 -16.99 -5.75 2.67
N LYS A 65 -18.26 -5.56 3.02
CA LYS A 65 -19.19 -6.63 3.40
C LYS A 65 -19.22 -7.79 2.40
N CYS A 66 -19.12 -7.51 1.11
CA CYS A 66 -19.17 -8.53 0.07
C CYS A 66 -17.99 -9.54 0.11
N PHE A 67 -16.92 -9.28 0.84
CA PHE A 67 -15.79 -10.21 0.99
C PHE A 67 -15.84 -11.02 2.29
N LEU A 68 -16.66 -10.62 3.28
CA LEU A 68 -16.81 -11.36 4.55
C LEU A 68 -17.39 -12.77 4.33
N ASP A 69 -18.32 -12.91 3.39
CA ASP A 69 -18.97 -14.19 3.09
C ASP A 69 -17.98 -15.26 2.53
N ALA A 70 -16.82 -14.83 2.05
CA ALA A 70 -15.76 -15.70 1.54
C ALA A 70 -14.78 -16.17 2.61
N GLU A 71 -14.96 -15.78 3.89
CA GLU A 71 -14.06 -16.09 5.02
C GLU A 71 -12.57 -15.79 4.74
N LEU A 72 -12.32 -14.72 3.99
CA LEU A 72 -10.98 -14.32 3.59
C LEU A 72 -10.28 -13.42 4.62
N GLN A 73 -11.04 -12.90 5.61
CA GLN A 73 -10.52 -12.00 6.63
C GLN A 73 -9.47 -12.70 7.51
N HIS A 74 -8.52 -11.91 7.95
CA HIS A 74 -7.46 -12.36 8.85
C HIS A 74 -7.95 -12.36 10.30
N ASP A 75 -7.88 -13.51 10.98
CA ASP A 75 -8.47 -13.71 12.33
C ASP A 75 -7.66 -13.04 13.47
N GLY A 76 -6.39 -12.71 13.22
CA GLY A 76 -5.46 -12.17 14.22
C GLY A 76 -5.28 -10.66 14.21
N LEU A 77 -6.12 -9.90 13.49
CA LEU A 77 -5.96 -8.44 13.36
C LEU A 77 -6.14 -7.71 14.70
N THR A 78 -5.44 -6.60 14.87
CA THR A 78 -5.70 -5.68 15.99
C THR A 78 -7.09 -5.06 15.88
N GLU A 79 -7.51 -4.76 14.64
CA GLU A 79 -8.82 -4.18 14.34
C GLU A 79 -9.27 -4.60 12.93
N LEU A 80 -10.56 -4.91 12.76
CA LEU A 80 -11.20 -5.11 11.47
C LEU A 80 -12.32 -4.08 11.30
N ILE A 81 -12.21 -3.24 10.29
CA ILE A 81 -13.23 -2.27 9.90
C ILE A 81 -13.99 -2.81 8.70
N VAL A 82 -15.29 -3.01 8.88
CA VAL A 82 -16.19 -3.46 7.81
C VAL A 82 -16.86 -2.27 7.16
N THR A 83 -16.80 -2.18 5.85
CA THR A 83 -17.44 -1.12 5.05
C THR A 83 -18.55 -1.65 4.17
N GLU A 84 -19.44 -0.77 3.71
CA GLU A 84 -20.61 -1.18 2.91
C GLU A 84 -20.19 -1.76 1.55
N ASP A 85 -19.22 -1.12 0.90
CA ASP A 85 -18.78 -1.46 -0.45
C ASP A 85 -17.29 -1.16 -0.68
N ILE A 86 -16.80 -1.45 -1.88
CA ILE A 86 -15.41 -1.21 -2.29
C ILE A 86 -15.05 0.30 -2.31
N PRO A 87 -15.89 1.23 -2.81
CA PRO A 87 -15.63 2.66 -2.71
C PRO A 87 -15.45 3.16 -1.27
N ALA A 88 -16.34 2.76 -0.36
CA ALA A 88 -16.24 3.11 1.07
C ALA A 88 -14.97 2.55 1.71
N ARG A 89 -14.58 1.31 1.34
CA ARG A 89 -13.31 0.70 1.78
C ARG A 89 -12.10 1.54 1.36
N LYS A 90 -12.00 1.91 0.09
CA LYS A 90 -10.89 2.72 -0.43
C LYS A 90 -10.82 4.09 0.27
N THR A 91 -11.96 4.76 0.42
CA THR A 91 -12.03 6.02 1.16
C THR A 91 -11.52 5.84 2.59
N LYS A 92 -11.97 4.77 3.29
CA LYS A 92 -11.56 4.51 4.67
C LYS A 92 -10.07 4.22 4.81
N MET A 93 -9.48 3.45 3.89
CA MET A 93 -8.05 3.19 3.86
C MET A 93 -7.22 4.46 3.66
N ILE A 94 -7.71 5.40 2.84
CA ILE A 94 -7.06 6.70 2.63
C ILE A 94 -7.18 7.59 3.88
N GLU A 95 -8.36 7.64 4.50
CA GLU A 95 -8.59 8.43 5.73
C GLU A 95 -7.70 8.01 6.90
N LEU A 96 -7.39 6.73 7.01
CA LEU A 96 -6.59 6.17 8.10
C LEU A 96 -5.08 6.34 7.89
N GLY A 97 -4.63 6.48 6.63
CA GLY A 97 -3.21 6.45 6.29
C GLY A 97 -2.52 7.80 6.42
N ASP A 98 -1.36 7.80 7.07
CA ASP A 98 -0.41 8.92 7.10
C ASP A 98 0.61 8.83 5.95
N ALA A 99 0.82 7.62 5.41
CA ALA A 99 1.68 7.31 4.27
C ALA A 99 1.10 6.13 3.49
N PHE A 100 1.39 6.07 2.19
CA PHE A 100 0.83 5.08 1.27
C PHE A 100 1.94 4.34 0.54
N ILE A 101 1.88 3.01 0.53
CA ILE A 101 2.82 2.15 -0.19
C ILE A 101 2.03 1.22 -1.12
N ALA A 102 2.35 1.25 -2.42
CA ALA A 102 1.92 0.20 -3.34
C ALA A 102 3.04 -0.84 -3.47
N PHE A 103 2.81 -2.03 -2.96
CA PHE A 103 3.65 -3.21 -3.24
C PHE A 103 3.26 -3.80 -4.60
N PRO A 104 4.15 -4.52 -5.33
CA PRO A 104 3.77 -5.20 -6.57
C PRO A 104 2.48 -6.01 -6.41
N GLY A 105 1.48 -5.74 -7.27
CA GLY A 105 0.15 -6.31 -7.16
C GLY A 105 -0.61 -6.30 -8.49
N GLY A 106 -1.88 -6.65 -8.47
CA GLY A 106 -2.75 -6.67 -9.65
C GLY A 106 -3.46 -5.33 -9.91
N THR A 107 -4.53 -5.41 -10.70
CA THR A 107 -5.34 -4.25 -11.09
C THR A 107 -6.00 -3.55 -9.90
N GLY A 108 -6.37 -4.29 -8.84
CA GLY A 108 -6.92 -3.69 -7.62
C GLY A 108 -5.89 -2.79 -6.92
N THR A 109 -4.65 -3.27 -6.78
CA THR A 109 -3.54 -2.46 -6.22
C THR A 109 -3.27 -1.22 -7.08
N LEU A 110 -3.33 -1.36 -8.41
CA LEU A 110 -3.17 -0.24 -9.34
C LEU A 110 -4.32 0.77 -9.18
N GLU A 111 -5.56 0.32 -9.09
CA GLU A 111 -6.73 1.17 -8.87
C GLU A 111 -6.60 1.97 -7.56
N GLU A 112 -6.27 1.30 -6.47
CA GLU A 112 -6.12 1.92 -5.15
C GLU A 112 -5.03 2.98 -5.14
N ILE A 113 -3.84 2.69 -5.65
CA ILE A 113 -2.74 3.66 -5.62
C ILE A 113 -2.94 4.81 -6.60
N THR A 114 -3.61 4.59 -7.74
CA THR A 114 -3.90 5.68 -8.68
C THR A 114 -4.97 6.63 -8.14
N GLU A 115 -5.87 6.18 -7.27
CA GLU A 115 -6.76 7.08 -6.52
C GLU A 115 -5.96 7.98 -5.56
N VAL A 116 -4.99 7.43 -4.82
CA VAL A 116 -4.08 8.21 -3.97
C VAL A 116 -3.31 9.25 -4.81
N ILE A 117 -2.71 8.83 -5.92
CA ILE A 117 -2.00 9.70 -6.87
C ILE A 117 -2.91 10.83 -7.36
N SER A 118 -4.17 10.52 -7.69
CA SER A 118 -5.14 11.52 -8.13
C SER A 118 -5.45 12.55 -7.05
N LYS A 119 -5.70 12.11 -5.80
CA LYS A 119 -5.97 13.01 -4.67
C LYS A 119 -4.77 13.91 -4.35
N LEU A 120 -3.54 13.38 -4.41
CA LEU A 120 -2.30 14.17 -4.28
C LEU A 120 -2.21 15.24 -5.36
N SER A 121 -2.45 14.86 -6.62
CA SER A 121 -2.40 15.77 -7.77
C SER A 121 -3.42 16.91 -7.69
N LEU A 122 -4.55 16.67 -7.04
CA LEU A 122 -5.62 17.64 -6.81
C LEU A 122 -5.44 18.46 -5.52
N GLY A 123 -4.41 18.19 -4.72
CA GLY A 123 -4.20 18.83 -3.42
C GLY A 123 -5.24 18.44 -2.35
N GLN A 124 -5.94 17.33 -2.54
CA GLN A 124 -6.90 16.79 -1.58
C GLN A 124 -6.23 15.88 -0.52
N LEU A 125 -4.97 15.55 -0.73
CA LEU A 125 -4.13 14.76 0.14
C LEU A 125 -2.71 15.33 0.11
N ASP A 126 -2.03 15.33 1.27
CA ASP A 126 -0.62 15.73 1.37
C ASP A 126 0.12 14.71 2.25
N ALA A 127 0.55 13.62 1.64
CA ALA A 127 1.19 12.49 2.30
C ALA A 127 2.17 11.79 1.34
N PRO A 128 3.21 11.11 1.84
CA PRO A 128 4.07 10.27 1.00
C PRO A 128 3.30 9.15 0.31
N CYS A 129 3.51 9.00 -1.00
CA CYS A 129 2.98 7.93 -1.83
C CYS A 129 4.15 7.20 -2.50
N ILE A 130 4.40 5.97 -2.09
CA ILE A 130 5.59 5.20 -2.48
C ILE A 130 5.17 3.99 -3.31
N LEU A 131 5.67 3.92 -4.53
CA LEU A 131 5.62 2.72 -5.37
C LEU A 131 6.85 1.88 -5.02
N TYR A 132 6.67 0.71 -4.38
CA TYR A 132 7.75 -0.23 -4.11
C TYR A 132 8.16 -0.91 -5.42
N ASP A 133 9.13 -0.31 -6.09
CA ASP A 133 9.60 -0.69 -7.43
C ASP A 133 10.56 -1.89 -7.39
N LEU A 134 10.15 -2.95 -6.68
CA LEU A 134 10.91 -4.18 -6.57
C LEU A 134 11.16 -4.76 -7.97
N ASN A 135 12.44 -4.98 -8.30
CA ASN A 135 12.86 -5.50 -9.61
C ASN A 135 12.34 -4.68 -10.81
N GLY A 136 12.05 -3.39 -10.63
CA GLY A 136 11.56 -2.52 -11.70
C GLY A 136 10.08 -2.71 -12.05
N TYR A 137 9.29 -3.32 -11.18
CA TYR A 137 7.87 -3.62 -11.41
C TYR A 137 7.05 -2.39 -11.81
N TYR A 138 7.31 -1.24 -11.19
CA TYR A 138 6.59 0.01 -11.44
C TYR A 138 7.28 0.94 -12.45
N GLN A 139 8.38 0.53 -13.10
CA GLN A 139 9.05 1.37 -14.13
C GLN A 139 8.12 1.83 -15.27
N PRO A 140 7.19 1.00 -15.81
CA PRO A 140 6.24 1.48 -16.80
C PRO A 140 5.32 2.60 -16.29
N LEU A 141 4.87 2.53 -15.04
CA LEU A 141 4.06 3.58 -14.43
C LEU A 141 4.87 4.86 -14.18
N HIS A 142 6.13 4.72 -13.75
CA HIS A 142 7.04 5.84 -13.60
C HIS A 142 7.24 6.58 -14.93
N GLN A 143 7.50 5.84 -16.00
CA GLN A 143 7.64 6.40 -17.35
C GLN A 143 6.37 7.12 -17.80
N LEU A 144 5.19 6.54 -17.55
CA LEU A 144 3.91 7.18 -17.87
C LEU A 144 3.72 8.50 -17.12
N LEU A 145 4.01 8.54 -15.82
CA LEU A 145 3.91 9.77 -15.02
C LEU A 145 4.88 10.85 -15.51
N GLN A 146 6.10 10.47 -15.87
CA GLN A 146 7.07 11.40 -16.51
C GLN A 146 6.58 11.91 -17.86
N GLN A 147 5.98 11.04 -18.67
CA GLN A 147 5.42 11.43 -19.97
C GLN A 147 4.24 12.41 -19.80
N MET A 148 3.41 12.24 -18.77
CA MET A 148 2.36 13.21 -18.48
C MET A 148 2.93 14.61 -18.21
N ILE A 149 4.05 14.72 -17.51
CA ILE A 149 4.74 16.00 -17.30
C ILE A 149 5.30 16.54 -18.61
N ALA A 150 5.99 15.71 -19.39
CA ALA A 150 6.60 16.12 -20.65
C ALA A 150 5.59 16.64 -21.67
N LEU A 151 4.36 16.08 -21.65
CA LEU A 151 3.25 16.51 -22.52
C LEU A 151 2.40 17.66 -21.93
N GLY A 152 2.75 18.20 -20.76
CA GLY A 152 1.99 19.26 -20.12
C GLY A 152 0.64 18.83 -19.51
N LEU A 153 0.40 17.51 -19.40
CA LEU A 153 -0.82 16.93 -18.79
C LEU A 153 -0.73 16.86 -17.27
N SER A 154 0.46 17.01 -16.70
CA SER A 154 0.73 17.11 -15.26
C SER A 154 1.90 18.07 -15.03
N THR A 155 2.27 18.28 -13.76
CA THR A 155 3.43 19.11 -13.40
C THR A 155 4.26 18.41 -12.32
N PRO A 156 5.57 18.73 -12.18
CA PRO A 156 6.39 18.22 -11.07
C PRO A 156 5.78 18.51 -9.69
N ALA A 157 5.16 19.68 -9.52
CA ALA A 157 4.51 20.06 -8.27
C ALA A 157 3.32 19.14 -7.90
N ARG A 158 2.55 18.68 -8.90
CA ARG A 158 1.44 17.74 -8.68
C ARG A 158 1.89 16.32 -8.36
N GLN A 159 3.14 15.98 -8.65
CA GLN A 159 3.72 14.65 -8.43
C GLN A 159 4.78 14.64 -7.31
N ARG A 160 4.94 15.75 -6.57
CA ARG A 160 6.03 15.94 -5.60
C ARG A 160 6.10 14.89 -4.49
N ASN A 161 4.94 14.32 -4.12
CA ASN A 161 4.83 13.35 -3.03
C ASN A 161 4.84 11.89 -3.54
N ILE A 162 5.02 11.68 -4.85
CA ILE A 162 5.08 10.35 -5.46
C ILE A 162 6.55 9.95 -5.57
N ALA A 163 6.91 8.83 -4.98
CA ALA A 163 8.27 8.29 -5.01
C ALA A 163 8.28 6.83 -5.48
N PHE A 164 9.37 6.44 -6.12
CA PHE A 164 9.64 5.07 -6.52
C PHE A 164 10.84 4.58 -5.73
N ALA A 165 10.67 3.51 -4.96
CA ALA A 165 11.70 2.95 -4.10
C ALA A 165 11.99 1.50 -4.51
N ALA A 166 13.22 1.21 -4.89
CA ALA A 166 13.63 -0.11 -5.35
C ALA A 166 13.76 -1.14 -4.20
N ASP A 167 13.93 -0.67 -2.98
CA ASP A 167 14.13 -1.50 -1.80
C ASP A 167 13.60 -0.84 -0.51
N LEU A 168 13.59 -1.61 0.57
CA LEU A 168 13.11 -1.16 1.88
C LEU A 168 13.96 -0.01 2.45
N ALA A 169 15.27 0.04 2.16
CA ALA A 169 16.13 1.10 2.68
C ALA A 169 15.73 2.47 2.11
N GLN A 170 15.36 2.52 0.84
CA GLN A 170 14.85 3.73 0.20
C GLN A 170 13.47 4.13 0.75
N ILE A 171 12.57 3.17 1.01
CA ILE A 171 11.27 3.45 1.66
C ILE A 171 11.49 4.10 3.03
N ARG A 172 12.36 3.53 3.84
CA ARG A 172 12.74 4.07 5.15
C ARG A 172 13.30 5.49 5.05
N ALA A 173 14.22 5.71 4.14
CA ALA A 173 14.81 7.03 3.93
C ALA A 173 13.79 8.10 3.52
N ILE A 174 12.65 7.71 2.93
CA ILE A 174 11.54 8.62 2.60
C ILE A 174 10.68 8.90 3.82
N LEU A 175 10.37 7.91 4.66
CA LEU A 175 9.41 7.99 5.75
C LEU A 175 10.03 8.40 7.10
N GLU A 176 11.32 8.23 7.30
CA GLU A 176 12.04 8.53 8.55
C GLU A 176 12.71 9.93 8.54
N LYS A 177 12.27 10.85 7.64
CA LYS A 177 12.82 12.21 7.49
C LYS A 177 12.31 13.17 8.54
#